data_c05aacb626b0aece7f597d907ec27aea
#
_entry.id   c05aacb626b0aece7f597d907ec27aea
#
_cell.length_a   1.000
_cell.length_b   1.000
_cell.length_c   1.000
_cell.angle_alpha   90.00
_cell.angle_beta   90.00
_cell.angle_gamma   90.00
#
_symmetry.space_group_name_H-M   'P 1'
#
loop_
_entity.id
_entity.type
_entity.pdbx_description
1 polymer ?
#
loop_
_entity_poly.entity_id
_entity_poly.type
_entity_poly.pdbx_seq_one_letter_code
_entity_poly.pdbx_strand_id
1 'polypeptide(L)'
;LLDLPKNQLINIREVNAKVQRLEAEYNKEGYILARVADIRMQPDGTLLLVVNEGIVEDFKIKGNTKTKDYVIIREMKLKKGEPFNAKDARRSMQRIYNLGYFEDVNIKLNPGQQPNAVEIEISVVEMNTGTFGIGAGYSDADGFIGMVSVGDKNFRGTGDKVNIRWEFGGADNKNYEFSYTKPWIDSKETSATITLYDVTNEYADYDRNADEIARYDKKRRGQELTFSRKTNNEYVSNYLTLKNRDDIYKGAVDGYSTQYYEDSWNKETGRYDSKYDGPDGEYRRKKNFGLTRSIGVARVYDSRDNIYDPHEGKRNAYTIEYAGLGGDFDFTKYSVDYRYYYRQGAENVIAVQLGAGYASGNMPLSQRFSMGGSETLRGYKDDQFKGNSMLKGTVEYRMPIVKKVQGVLFVDSGYAWEKVDIDAEKLIGR
;
A
#
# COMPACT_ATOMS: atom_id res chain seq x y z
N LEU A 1 -5.45 24.80 -36.24
CA LEU A 1 -5.58 23.64 -37.14
C LEU A 1 -6.28 24.00 -38.48
N LEU A 2 -7.30 24.87 -38.44
CA LEU A 2 -8.08 25.31 -39.60
C LEU A 2 -7.70 26.75 -40.04
N ASP A 3 -6.42 27.01 -40.28
CA ASP A 3 -6.00 28.30 -40.79
C ASP A 3 -6.48 28.46 -42.24
N LEU A 4 -7.71 28.92 -42.40
CA LEU A 4 -8.33 29.21 -43.68
C LEU A 4 -8.11 30.69 -44.05
N PRO A 5 -7.82 31.00 -45.32
CA PRO A 5 -7.62 32.37 -45.75
C PRO A 5 -8.91 33.18 -45.52
N LYS A 6 -8.77 34.38 -44.93
CA LYS A 6 -9.87 35.31 -44.71
C LYS A 6 -10.09 36.19 -45.95
N ASN A 7 -11.33 36.49 -46.26
CA ASN A 7 -11.72 37.38 -47.36
C ASN A 7 -11.26 36.93 -48.76
N GLN A 8 -11.15 35.62 -49.00
CA GLN A 8 -10.84 35.03 -50.30
C GLN A 8 -11.87 33.98 -50.70
N LEU A 9 -11.95 33.65 -51.98
CA LEU A 9 -12.79 32.55 -52.48
C LEU A 9 -12.30 31.23 -51.86
N ILE A 10 -13.26 30.50 -51.26
CA ILE A 10 -12.94 29.23 -50.60
C ILE A 10 -12.71 28.14 -51.65
N ASN A 11 -11.56 27.50 -51.58
CA ASN A 11 -11.27 26.32 -52.38
C ASN A 11 -11.74 25.05 -51.65
N ILE A 12 -12.76 24.38 -52.22
CA ILE A 12 -13.33 23.15 -51.64
C ILE A 12 -12.29 22.04 -51.40
N ARG A 13 -11.28 21.93 -52.29
CA ARG A 13 -10.20 20.94 -52.10
C ARG A 13 -9.35 21.26 -50.86
N GLU A 14 -9.08 22.55 -50.63
CA GLU A 14 -8.34 22.99 -49.47
C GLU A 14 -9.11 22.77 -48.16
N VAL A 15 -10.42 23.07 -48.17
CA VAL A 15 -11.32 22.78 -47.04
C VAL A 15 -11.33 21.30 -46.73
N ASN A 16 -11.50 20.43 -47.73
CA ASN A 16 -11.51 18.98 -47.53
C ASN A 16 -10.17 18.46 -46.99
N ALA A 17 -9.03 18.98 -47.48
CA ALA A 17 -7.72 18.62 -46.96
C ALA A 17 -7.55 19.03 -45.49
N LYS A 18 -8.09 20.19 -45.08
CA LYS A 18 -8.07 20.65 -43.70
C LYS A 18 -9.02 19.89 -42.81
N VAL A 19 -10.19 19.47 -43.31
CA VAL A 19 -11.13 18.56 -42.63
C VAL A 19 -10.46 17.21 -42.34
N GLN A 20 -9.79 16.63 -43.35
CA GLN A 20 -9.08 15.37 -43.13
C GLN A 20 -7.98 15.48 -42.06
N ARG A 21 -7.27 16.60 -42.04
CA ARG A 21 -6.27 16.87 -40.98
C ARG A 21 -6.92 17.02 -39.60
N LEU A 22 -8.04 17.68 -39.52
CA LEU A 22 -8.83 17.82 -38.29
C LEU A 22 -9.27 16.43 -37.78
N GLU A 23 -9.87 15.61 -38.61
CA GLU A 23 -10.30 14.25 -38.27
C GLU A 23 -9.09 13.37 -37.87
N ALA A 24 -7.94 13.53 -38.54
CA ALA A 24 -6.71 12.83 -38.18
C ALA A 24 -6.21 13.22 -36.79
N GLU A 25 -6.32 14.49 -36.41
CA GLU A 25 -5.94 14.95 -35.07
C GLU A 25 -6.90 14.43 -33.99
N TYR A 26 -8.23 14.43 -34.25
CA TYR A 26 -9.20 13.75 -33.38
C TYR A 26 -8.86 12.27 -33.18
N ASN A 27 -8.55 11.56 -34.27
CA ASN A 27 -8.15 10.15 -34.20
C ASN A 27 -6.87 9.95 -33.37
N LYS A 28 -5.87 10.81 -33.56
CA LYS A 28 -4.61 10.76 -32.80
C LYS A 28 -4.84 10.97 -31.30
N GLU A 29 -5.77 11.86 -30.94
CA GLU A 29 -6.18 12.08 -29.55
C GLU A 29 -7.10 10.97 -29.01
N GLY A 30 -7.54 10.02 -29.83
CA GLY A 30 -8.34 8.87 -29.46
C GLY A 30 -9.84 9.00 -29.78
N TYR A 31 -10.29 10.09 -30.34
CA TYR A 31 -11.69 10.31 -30.72
C TYR A 31 -11.97 9.71 -32.12
N ILE A 32 -11.87 8.39 -32.22
CA ILE A 32 -11.93 7.65 -33.48
C ILE A 32 -13.29 7.69 -34.17
N LEU A 33 -14.35 8.11 -33.49
CA LEU A 33 -15.69 8.28 -34.04
C LEU A 33 -15.97 9.71 -34.52
N ALA A 34 -15.06 10.66 -34.25
CA ALA A 34 -15.21 12.04 -34.66
C ALA A 34 -15.19 12.15 -36.19
N ARG A 35 -16.22 12.77 -36.76
CA ARG A 35 -16.35 13.03 -38.20
C ARG A 35 -16.98 14.40 -38.42
N VAL A 36 -16.54 15.11 -39.45
CA VAL A 36 -17.23 16.32 -39.91
C VAL A 36 -18.46 15.92 -40.64
N ALA A 37 -19.65 16.14 -40.01
CA ALA A 37 -20.93 15.74 -40.52
C ALA A 37 -21.49 16.73 -41.52
N ASP A 38 -21.15 18.01 -41.39
CA ASP A 38 -21.69 19.07 -42.24
C ASP A 38 -20.74 20.28 -42.31
N ILE A 39 -20.75 20.91 -43.44
CA ILE A 39 -19.98 22.13 -43.76
C ILE A 39 -20.92 23.16 -44.38
N ARG A 40 -21.17 24.25 -43.66
CA ARG A 40 -22.10 25.30 -44.12
C ARG A 40 -21.42 26.66 -44.12
N MET A 41 -21.73 27.44 -45.18
CA MET A 41 -21.44 28.87 -45.18
C MET A 41 -22.60 29.61 -44.53
N GLN A 42 -22.33 30.38 -43.49
CA GLN A 42 -23.32 31.24 -42.85
C GLN A 42 -23.51 32.55 -43.64
N PRO A 43 -24.65 33.26 -43.45
CA PRO A 43 -24.95 34.52 -44.16
C PRO A 43 -23.91 35.61 -43.90
N ASP A 44 -23.17 35.55 -42.80
CA ASP A 44 -22.09 36.48 -42.44
C ASP A 44 -20.76 36.12 -43.07
N GLY A 45 -20.71 35.07 -43.90
CA GLY A 45 -19.49 34.58 -44.53
C GLY A 45 -18.65 33.65 -43.67
N THR A 46 -19.10 33.27 -42.47
CA THR A 46 -18.45 32.30 -41.60
C THR A 46 -18.65 30.88 -42.10
N LEU A 47 -17.56 30.09 -42.20
CA LEU A 47 -17.65 28.67 -42.49
C LEU A 47 -17.90 27.87 -41.19
N LEU A 48 -19.07 27.26 -41.07
CA LEU A 48 -19.44 26.41 -39.94
C LEU A 48 -19.14 24.94 -40.26
N LEU A 49 -18.31 24.32 -39.44
CA LEU A 49 -18.08 22.87 -39.47
C LEU A 49 -18.83 22.22 -38.31
N VAL A 50 -19.69 21.26 -38.60
CA VAL A 50 -20.38 20.46 -37.58
C VAL A 50 -19.64 19.15 -37.42
N VAL A 51 -19.09 18.92 -36.23
CA VAL A 51 -18.36 17.70 -35.91
C VAL A 51 -19.27 16.80 -35.05
N ASN A 52 -19.44 15.58 -35.49
CA ASN A 52 -20.07 14.53 -34.70
C ASN A 52 -18.97 13.70 -34.03
N GLU A 53 -18.94 13.67 -32.71
CA GLU A 53 -17.84 13.05 -31.94
C GLU A 53 -18.16 11.62 -31.48
N GLY A 54 -19.40 11.14 -31.68
CA GLY A 54 -19.83 9.82 -31.23
C GLY A 54 -20.02 9.78 -29.70
N ILE A 55 -21.17 10.21 -29.21
CA ILE A 55 -21.45 10.35 -27.77
C ILE A 55 -21.79 9.00 -27.15
N VAL A 56 -21.23 8.72 -25.99
CA VAL A 56 -21.55 7.53 -25.19
C VAL A 56 -22.97 7.66 -24.62
N GLU A 57 -23.90 6.85 -25.08
CA GLU A 57 -25.30 6.87 -24.64
C GLU A 57 -25.48 6.03 -23.37
N ASP A 58 -25.01 4.78 -23.40
CA ASP A 58 -25.17 3.86 -22.27
C ASP A 58 -24.05 2.80 -22.22
N PHE A 59 -24.00 2.10 -21.08
CA PHE A 59 -23.16 0.94 -20.84
C PHE A 59 -24.03 -0.30 -20.67
N LYS A 60 -23.70 -1.38 -21.39
CA LYS A 60 -24.34 -2.68 -21.27
C LYS A 60 -23.31 -3.72 -20.85
N ILE A 61 -23.57 -4.41 -19.75
CA ILE A 61 -22.64 -5.39 -19.21
C ILE A 61 -23.18 -6.79 -19.47
N LYS A 62 -22.29 -7.70 -19.88
CA LYS A 62 -22.58 -9.11 -20.16
C LYS A 62 -21.55 -10.03 -19.54
N GLY A 63 -22.00 -11.21 -19.09
CA GLY A 63 -21.12 -12.25 -18.58
C GLY A 63 -20.81 -12.16 -17.08
N ASN A 64 -21.23 -11.10 -16.42
CA ASN A 64 -21.14 -10.98 -14.97
C ASN A 64 -22.34 -11.68 -14.30
N THR A 65 -22.05 -12.76 -13.57
CA THR A 65 -23.07 -13.51 -12.82
C THR A 65 -23.03 -13.20 -11.33
N LYS A 66 -21.83 -13.08 -10.77
CA LYS A 66 -21.55 -12.72 -9.37
C LYS A 66 -21.33 -11.23 -9.20
N THR A 67 -20.46 -10.66 -10.04
CA THR A 67 -20.03 -9.26 -9.92
C THR A 67 -21.17 -8.31 -10.29
N LYS A 68 -21.42 -7.31 -9.47
CA LYS A 68 -22.45 -6.29 -9.69
C LYS A 68 -22.00 -5.31 -10.78
N ASP A 69 -22.94 -4.84 -11.62
CA ASP A 69 -22.65 -3.94 -12.73
C ASP A 69 -21.90 -2.69 -12.30
N TYR A 70 -22.28 -2.08 -11.19
CA TYR A 70 -21.64 -0.87 -10.69
C TYR A 70 -20.15 -1.07 -10.38
N VAL A 71 -19.70 -2.30 -10.08
CA VAL A 71 -18.29 -2.64 -9.82
C VAL A 71 -17.47 -2.52 -11.10
N ILE A 72 -18.08 -2.85 -12.23
CA ILE A 72 -17.46 -2.72 -13.56
C ILE A 72 -17.54 -1.28 -14.02
N ILE A 73 -18.72 -0.66 -13.92
CA ILE A 73 -18.98 0.71 -14.40
C ILE A 73 -18.08 1.74 -13.70
N ARG A 74 -17.85 1.59 -12.40
CA ARG A 74 -16.98 2.54 -11.65
C ARG A 74 -15.53 2.55 -12.12
N GLU A 75 -15.07 1.50 -12.80
CA GLU A 75 -13.72 1.44 -13.37
C GLU A 75 -13.63 2.08 -14.75
N MET A 76 -14.77 2.44 -15.36
CA MET A 76 -14.78 3.09 -16.65
C MET A 76 -14.23 4.52 -16.57
N LYS A 77 -13.37 4.87 -17.53
CA LYS A 77 -12.93 6.25 -17.76
C LYS A 77 -13.91 7.00 -18.69
N LEU A 78 -14.62 6.25 -19.51
CA LEU A 78 -15.69 6.78 -20.35
C LEU A 78 -16.92 7.12 -19.48
N LYS A 79 -17.63 8.19 -19.84
CA LYS A 79 -18.84 8.61 -19.13
C LYS A 79 -19.99 8.80 -20.11
N LYS A 80 -21.21 8.56 -19.64
CA LYS A 80 -22.41 8.85 -20.41
C LYS A 80 -22.50 10.34 -20.72
N GLY A 81 -22.86 10.67 -21.96
CA GLY A 81 -22.98 12.04 -22.46
C GLY A 81 -21.64 12.67 -22.91
N GLU A 82 -20.51 12.00 -22.74
CA GLU A 82 -19.20 12.46 -23.22
C GLU A 82 -18.84 11.78 -24.55
N PRO A 83 -17.97 12.38 -25.38
CA PRO A 83 -17.47 11.77 -26.61
C PRO A 83 -16.70 10.45 -26.31
N PHE A 84 -16.89 9.46 -27.18
CA PHE A 84 -16.14 8.22 -27.10
C PHE A 84 -14.66 8.45 -27.37
N ASN A 85 -13.81 7.97 -26.47
CA ASN A 85 -12.35 7.99 -26.63
C ASN A 85 -11.77 6.58 -26.54
N ALA A 86 -11.08 6.14 -27.57
CA ALA A 86 -10.49 4.80 -27.65
C ALA A 86 -9.33 4.57 -26.65
N LYS A 87 -8.59 5.63 -26.29
CA LYS A 87 -7.55 5.55 -25.24
C LYS A 87 -8.20 5.27 -23.88
N ASP A 88 -9.29 5.97 -23.57
CA ASP A 88 -10.05 5.78 -22.33
C ASP A 88 -10.78 4.43 -22.30
N ALA A 89 -11.30 3.96 -23.44
CA ALA A 89 -11.88 2.63 -23.54
C ALA A 89 -10.85 1.53 -23.22
N ARG A 90 -9.66 1.64 -23.82
CA ARG A 90 -8.54 0.70 -23.57
C ARG A 90 -8.08 0.76 -22.11
N ARG A 91 -7.99 1.97 -21.55
CA ARG A 91 -7.64 2.14 -20.13
C ARG A 91 -8.71 1.57 -19.20
N SER A 92 -9.99 1.75 -19.53
CA SER A 92 -11.11 1.16 -18.79
C SER A 92 -11.03 -0.37 -18.79
N MET A 93 -10.82 -0.97 -19.96
CA MET A 93 -10.65 -2.42 -20.09
C MET A 93 -9.51 -2.94 -19.21
N GLN A 94 -8.36 -2.26 -19.23
CA GLN A 94 -7.22 -2.61 -18.37
C GLN A 94 -7.54 -2.47 -16.87
N ARG A 95 -8.26 -1.42 -16.46
CA ARG A 95 -8.69 -1.23 -15.06
C ARG A 95 -9.61 -2.36 -14.61
N ILE A 96 -10.60 -2.73 -15.43
CA ILE A 96 -11.52 -3.82 -15.13
C ILE A 96 -10.76 -5.15 -15.03
N TYR A 97 -9.87 -5.43 -15.97
CA TYR A 97 -9.03 -6.63 -15.95
C TYR A 97 -8.14 -6.69 -14.69
N ASN A 98 -7.55 -5.57 -14.30
CA ASN A 98 -6.68 -5.45 -13.11
C ASN A 98 -7.42 -5.63 -11.78
N LEU A 99 -8.75 -5.65 -11.74
CA LEU A 99 -9.50 -6.04 -10.55
C LEU A 99 -9.17 -7.49 -10.14
N GLY A 100 -8.81 -8.35 -11.13
CA GLY A 100 -8.51 -9.76 -10.90
C GLY A 100 -9.78 -10.59 -10.61
N TYR A 101 -10.92 -10.17 -11.16
CA TYR A 101 -12.21 -10.87 -11.07
C TYR A 101 -12.60 -11.56 -12.36
N PHE A 102 -11.88 -11.27 -13.45
CA PHE A 102 -12.21 -11.68 -14.81
C PHE A 102 -10.99 -12.31 -15.49
N GLU A 103 -11.23 -13.41 -16.20
CA GLU A 103 -10.26 -14.05 -17.10
C GLU A 103 -10.10 -13.26 -18.39
N ASP A 104 -11.23 -12.69 -18.89
CA ASP A 104 -11.26 -11.89 -20.11
C ASP A 104 -12.20 -10.68 -19.94
N VAL A 105 -11.83 -9.58 -20.58
CA VAL A 105 -12.60 -8.33 -20.62
C VAL A 105 -12.55 -7.80 -22.04
N ASN A 106 -13.70 -7.63 -22.68
CA ASN A 106 -13.81 -7.08 -24.01
C ASN A 106 -14.79 -5.90 -24.05
N ILE A 107 -14.48 -4.87 -24.84
CA ILE A 107 -15.33 -3.71 -25.07
C ILE A 107 -15.70 -3.65 -26.53
N LYS A 108 -17.00 -3.64 -26.83
CA LYS A 108 -17.57 -3.52 -28.15
C LYS A 108 -18.44 -2.27 -28.25
N LEU A 109 -18.38 -1.60 -29.39
CA LEU A 109 -19.24 -0.47 -29.73
C LEU A 109 -20.44 -0.95 -30.50
N ASN A 110 -21.62 -0.64 -30.03
CA ASN A 110 -22.87 -0.84 -30.73
C ASN A 110 -23.49 0.53 -31.08
N PRO A 111 -24.24 0.65 -32.16
CA PRO A 111 -25.01 1.86 -32.43
C PRO A 111 -25.96 2.18 -31.27
N GLY A 112 -26.03 3.43 -30.87
CA GLY A 112 -27.01 3.91 -29.90
C GLY A 112 -28.37 4.13 -30.51
N GLN A 113 -29.35 4.50 -29.70
CA GLN A 113 -30.72 4.82 -30.14
C GLN A 113 -30.78 6.23 -30.75
N GLN A 114 -29.94 7.14 -30.27
CA GLN A 114 -29.87 8.50 -30.79
C GLN A 114 -28.88 8.60 -31.96
N PRO A 115 -29.13 9.54 -32.92
CA PRO A 115 -28.14 9.82 -33.96
C PRO A 115 -26.77 10.18 -33.36
N ASN A 116 -25.70 9.59 -33.90
CA ASN A 116 -24.31 9.80 -33.46
C ASN A 116 -24.01 9.37 -32.01
N ALA A 117 -24.91 8.57 -31.40
CA ALA A 117 -24.63 7.93 -30.10
C ALA A 117 -24.15 6.50 -30.27
N VAL A 118 -23.40 6.04 -29.28
CA VAL A 118 -22.89 4.66 -29.20
C VAL A 118 -23.23 4.06 -27.84
N GLU A 119 -23.68 2.81 -27.84
CA GLU A 119 -23.80 1.96 -26.65
C GLU A 119 -22.50 1.17 -26.49
N ILE A 120 -21.92 1.21 -25.30
CA ILE A 120 -20.70 0.47 -24.97
C ILE A 120 -21.08 -0.85 -24.32
N GLU A 121 -20.88 -1.95 -25.04
CA GLU A 121 -21.06 -3.30 -24.51
C GLU A 121 -19.74 -3.80 -23.91
N ILE A 122 -19.77 -4.11 -22.60
CA ILE A 122 -18.65 -4.65 -21.85
C ILE A 122 -18.95 -6.12 -21.58
N SER A 123 -18.22 -7.01 -22.24
CA SER A 123 -18.35 -8.46 -22.05
C SER A 123 -17.21 -8.95 -21.18
N VAL A 124 -17.54 -9.67 -20.10
CA VAL A 124 -16.56 -10.21 -19.15
C VAL A 124 -16.74 -11.72 -19.01
N VAL A 125 -15.65 -12.41 -18.69
CA VAL A 125 -15.64 -13.81 -18.28
C VAL A 125 -15.18 -13.86 -16.84
N GLU A 126 -16.08 -14.20 -15.92
CA GLU A 126 -15.76 -14.22 -14.48
C GLU A 126 -14.87 -15.39 -14.11
N MET A 127 -13.93 -15.12 -13.22
CA MET A 127 -13.10 -16.14 -12.58
C MET A 127 -13.43 -16.28 -11.09
N ASN A 128 -12.96 -17.38 -10.48
CA ASN A 128 -13.11 -17.55 -9.04
C ASN A 128 -12.23 -16.53 -8.30
N THR A 129 -12.85 -15.72 -7.44
CA THR A 129 -12.20 -14.69 -6.64
C THR A 129 -11.89 -15.13 -5.21
N GLY A 130 -12.40 -16.32 -4.81
CA GLY A 130 -12.05 -16.95 -3.55
C GLY A 130 -10.58 -17.35 -3.51
N THR A 131 -9.94 -17.12 -2.38
CA THR A 131 -8.55 -17.49 -2.13
C THR A 131 -8.48 -18.41 -0.93
N PHE A 132 -7.69 -19.46 -1.05
CA PHE A 132 -7.36 -20.37 0.04
C PHE A 132 -5.84 -20.53 0.06
N GLY A 133 -5.23 -20.33 1.21
CA GLY A 133 -3.80 -20.48 1.41
C GLY A 133 -3.49 -21.37 2.59
N ILE A 134 -2.52 -22.24 2.41
CA ILE A 134 -1.90 -23.02 3.49
C ILE A 134 -0.41 -22.73 3.44
N GLY A 135 0.18 -22.48 4.59
CA GLY A 135 1.61 -22.30 4.75
C GLY A 135 2.13 -23.08 5.94
N ALA A 136 3.40 -23.45 5.86
CA ALA A 136 4.14 -23.99 6.98
C ALA A 136 5.56 -23.40 6.96
N GLY A 137 6.09 -23.09 8.13
CA GLY A 137 7.42 -22.53 8.28
C GLY A 137 8.05 -22.98 9.59
N TYR A 138 9.31 -22.66 9.74
CA TYR A 138 10.05 -22.84 10.97
C TYR A 138 10.87 -21.58 11.23
N SER A 139 10.80 -21.07 12.46
CA SER A 139 11.67 -20.02 12.94
C SER A 139 12.37 -20.47 14.22
N ASP A 140 13.54 -19.90 14.51
CA ASP A 140 14.27 -20.23 15.75
C ASP A 140 13.53 -19.67 16.99
N ALA A 141 12.73 -18.63 16.82
CA ALA A 141 11.94 -18.03 17.90
C ALA A 141 10.65 -18.81 18.18
N ASP A 142 9.88 -19.11 17.13
CA ASP A 142 8.52 -19.66 17.27
C ASP A 142 8.44 -21.18 17.02
N GLY A 143 9.56 -21.80 16.58
CA GLY A 143 9.55 -23.20 16.17
C GLY A 143 8.77 -23.44 14.88
N PHE A 144 8.02 -24.53 14.83
CA PHE A 144 7.15 -24.86 13.69
C PHE A 144 5.89 -23.98 13.71
N ILE A 145 5.61 -23.34 12.58
CA ILE A 145 4.44 -22.47 12.39
C ILE A 145 3.62 -23.01 11.22
N GLY A 146 2.33 -23.17 11.44
CA GLY A 146 1.34 -23.45 10.39
C GLY A 146 0.43 -22.26 10.17
N MET A 147 0.02 -22.02 8.94
CA MET A 147 -0.88 -20.93 8.58
C MET A 147 -1.98 -21.42 7.65
N VAL A 148 -3.19 -20.96 7.91
CA VAL A 148 -4.34 -21.10 7.02
C VAL A 148 -4.92 -19.72 6.75
N SER A 149 -5.19 -19.42 5.49
CA SER A 149 -5.88 -18.19 5.11
C SER A 149 -7.05 -18.48 4.18
N VAL A 150 -8.14 -17.77 4.37
CA VAL A 150 -9.34 -17.82 3.52
C VAL A 150 -9.74 -16.40 3.20
N GLY A 151 -10.01 -16.14 1.93
CA GLY A 151 -10.43 -14.81 1.51
C GLY A 151 -11.27 -14.80 0.25
N ASP A 152 -11.81 -13.65 -0.07
CA ASP A 152 -12.50 -13.37 -1.34
C ASP A 152 -12.17 -11.92 -1.75
N LYS A 153 -11.66 -11.76 -2.96
CA LYS A 153 -11.32 -10.44 -3.51
C LYS A 153 -12.55 -9.69 -4.04
N ASN A 154 -13.65 -10.41 -4.25
CA ASN A 154 -14.92 -9.87 -4.75
C ASN A 154 -16.08 -10.43 -3.92
N PHE A 155 -16.07 -10.17 -2.62
CA PHE A 155 -17.03 -10.70 -1.69
C PHE A 155 -18.45 -10.30 -2.06
N ARG A 156 -19.34 -11.28 -2.23
CA ARG A 156 -20.72 -11.11 -2.69
C ARG A 156 -20.87 -10.35 -4.03
N GLY A 157 -19.80 -10.25 -4.81
CA GLY A 157 -19.81 -9.53 -6.08
C GLY A 157 -19.80 -7.99 -5.96
N THR A 158 -19.57 -7.44 -4.77
CA THR A 158 -19.59 -6.01 -4.50
C THR A 158 -18.23 -5.34 -4.75
N GLY A 159 -17.20 -6.12 -5.08
CA GLY A 159 -15.82 -5.67 -5.18
C GLY A 159 -15.14 -5.46 -3.84
N ASP A 160 -15.82 -5.77 -2.74
CA ASP A 160 -15.24 -5.74 -1.40
C ASP A 160 -14.30 -6.93 -1.21
N LYS A 161 -13.26 -6.74 -0.40
CA LYS A 161 -12.28 -7.80 -0.13
C LYS A 161 -12.40 -8.22 1.32
N VAL A 162 -12.42 -9.53 1.54
CA VAL A 162 -12.39 -10.14 2.87
C VAL A 162 -11.20 -11.08 2.94
N ASN A 163 -10.49 -11.07 4.05
CA ASN A 163 -9.45 -12.04 4.33
C ASN A 163 -9.46 -12.41 5.80
N ILE A 164 -9.36 -13.70 6.09
CA ILE A 164 -9.21 -14.27 7.41
C ILE A 164 -7.92 -15.09 7.40
N ARG A 165 -7.02 -14.80 8.31
CA ARG A 165 -5.79 -15.55 8.51
C ARG A 165 -5.76 -16.11 9.92
N TRP A 166 -5.43 -17.36 10.00
CA TRP A 166 -5.14 -18.06 11.25
C TRP A 166 -3.76 -18.67 11.14
N GLU A 167 -2.93 -18.38 12.13
CA GLU A 167 -1.58 -18.93 12.25
C GLU A 167 -1.47 -19.61 13.61
N PHE A 168 -0.83 -20.75 13.64
CA PHE A 168 -0.65 -21.56 14.84
C PHE A 168 0.74 -22.20 14.82
N GLY A 169 1.34 -22.32 15.99
CA GLY A 169 2.67 -22.91 16.16
C GLY A 169 3.25 -22.56 17.51
N GLY A 170 4.37 -23.19 17.88
CA GLY A 170 4.91 -23.03 19.22
C GLY A 170 3.95 -23.50 20.31
N ALA A 171 4.32 -23.29 21.58
CA ALA A 171 3.55 -23.81 22.72
C ALA A 171 2.16 -23.16 22.89
N ASP A 172 2.01 -21.87 22.50
CA ASP A 172 0.76 -21.11 22.71
C ASP A 172 0.44 -20.08 21.62
N ASN A 173 1.19 -20.07 20.50
CA ASN A 173 1.00 -19.09 19.44
C ASN A 173 -0.28 -19.36 18.65
N LYS A 174 -1.27 -18.50 18.83
CA LYS A 174 -2.53 -18.50 18.08
C LYS A 174 -2.77 -17.10 17.56
N ASN A 175 -2.52 -16.90 16.28
CA ASN A 175 -2.60 -15.61 15.63
C ASN A 175 -3.83 -15.56 14.74
N TYR A 176 -4.67 -14.59 14.96
CA TYR A 176 -5.87 -14.34 14.18
C TYR A 176 -5.81 -12.95 13.57
N GLU A 177 -6.04 -12.87 12.29
CA GLU A 177 -6.21 -11.62 11.60
C GLU A 177 -7.45 -11.67 10.70
N PHE A 178 -8.26 -10.65 10.79
CA PHE A 178 -9.41 -10.42 9.92
C PHE A 178 -9.22 -9.07 9.24
N SER A 179 -9.39 -9.01 7.94
CA SER A 179 -9.41 -7.74 7.19
C SER A 179 -10.61 -7.67 6.25
N TYR A 180 -11.23 -6.50 6.22
CA TYR A 180 -12.29 -6.17 5.29
C TYR A 180 -11.94 -4.84 4.61
N THR A 181 -11.92 -4.83 3.28
CA THR A 181 -11.65 -3.63 2.48
C THR A 181 -12.80 -3.32 1.57
N LYS A 182 -13.32 -2.11 1.65
CA LYS A 182 -14.23 -1.52 0.68
C LYS A 182 -13.44 -0.58 -0.24
N PRO A 183 -13.21 -0.93 -1.51
CA PRO A 183 -12.30 -0.18 -2.39
C PRO A 183 -12.80 1.22 -2.77
N TRP A 184 -14.13 1.40 -2.78
CA TRP A 184 -14.77 2.65 -3.16
C TRP A 184 -15.82 3.04 -2.12
N ILE A 185 -15.49 3.97 -1.24
CA ILE A 185 -16.46 4.57 -0.31
C ILE A 185 -16.99 5.91 -0.80
N ASP A 186 -16.33 6.51 -1.80
CA ASP A 186 -16.72 7.78 -2.43
C ASP A 186 -16.37 7.80 -3.93
N SER A 187 -16.80 8.86 -4.64
CA SER A 187 -16.51 9.08 -6.06
C SER A 187 -15.05 9.38 -6.39
N LYS A 188 -14.20 9.57 -5.37
CA LYS A 188 -12.77 9.86 -5.52
C LYS A 188 -11.88 8.62 -5.34
N GLU A 189 -12.46 7.44 -5.48
CA GLU A 189 -11.74 6.15 -5.35
C GLU A 189 -11.06 5.96 -3.98
N THR A 190 -11.66 6.50 -2.90
CA THR A 190 -11.14 6.26 -1.56
C THR A 190 -11.50 4.85 -1.12
N SER A 191 -10.52 4.08 -0.68
CA SER A 191 -10.75 2.79 -0.04
C SER A 191 -10.75 2.93 1.48
N ALA A 192 -11.54 2.09 2.14
CA ALA A 192 -11.53 1.93 3.59
C ALA A 192 -11.26 0.47 3.93
N THR A 193 -10.27 0.25 4.80
CA THR A 193 -9.91 -1.08 5.30
C THR A 193 -10.02 -1.10 6.82
N ILE A 194 -10.75 -2.06 7.36
CA ILE A 194 -10.71 -2.41 8.77
C ILE A 194 -9.90 -3.69 8.94
N THR A 195 -8.95 -3.67 9.88
CA THR A 195 -8.17 -4.84 10.25
C THR A 195 -8.36 -5.09 11.75
N LEU A 196 -8.69 -6.32 12.11
CA LEU A 196 -8.79 -6.79 13.50
C LEU A 196 -7.74 -7.88 13.67
N TYR A 197 -6.98 -7.82 14.76
CA TYR A 197 -5.94 -8.81 15.02
C TYR A 197 -5.83 -9.16 16.50
N ASP A 198 -5.48 -10.40 16.74
CA ASP A 198 -5.10 -10.96 18.05
C ASP A 198 -3.93 -11.91 17.78
N VAL A 199 -2.72 -11.45 18.11
CA VAL A 199 -1.45 -12.09 17.74
C VAL A 199 -0.62 -12.28 18.99
N THR A 200 -0.19 -13.50 19.25
CA THR A 200 0.73 -13.84 20.35
C THR A 200 1.99 -14.44 19.76
N ASN A 201 3.11 -13.80 19.95
CA ASN A 201 4.41 -14.27 19.48
C ASN A 201 5.44 -14.19 20.61
N GLU A 202 6.46 -15.01 20.50
CA GLU A 202 7.65 -14.94 21.33
C GLU A 202 8.52 -13.75 20.91
N TYR A 203 9.08 -13.05 21.88
CA TYR A 203 9.97 -11.90 21.69
C TYR A 203 11.19 -12.02 22.58
N ALA A 204 12.30 -11.51 22.10
CA ALA A 204 13.52 -11.34 22.87
C ALA A 204 13.87 -9.86 23.03
N ASP A 205 14.36 -9.48 24.20
CA ASP A 205 14.99 -8.19 24.44
C ASP A 205 16.49 -8.38 24.65
N TYR A 206 17.27 -7.44 24.19
CA TYR A 206 18.74 -7.48 24.21
C TYR A 206 19.29 -6.26 24.95
N ASP A 207 20.44 -6.45 25.60
CA ASP A 207 21.19 -5.37 26.22
C ASP A 207 22.01 -4.58 25.18
N ARG A 208 22.85 -3.63 25.66
CA ARG A 208 23.68 -2.79 24.78
C ARG A 208 24.79 -3.57 24.05
N ASN A 209 25.19 -4.73 24.59
CA ASN A 209 26.17 -5.61 24.00
C ASN A 209 25.55 -6.63 23.03
N ALA A 210 24.23 -6.56 22.86
CA ALA A 210 23.43 -7.49 22.08
C ALA A 210 23.34 -8.90 22.72
N ASP A 211 23.55 -9.00 24.04
CA ASP A 211 23.27 -10.21 24.80
C ASP A 211 21.76 -10.27 25.11
N GLU A 212 21.19 -11.45 24.92
CA GLU A 212 19.76 -11.68 25.20
C GLU A 212 19.53 -11.68 26.71
N ILE A 213 18.64 -10.78 27.16
CA ILE A 213 18.37 -10.56 28.60
C ILE A 213 16.98 -11.00 29.02
N ALA A 214 16.05 -11.15 28.07
CA ALA A 214 14.72 -11.67 28.33
C ALA A 214 14.14 -12.32 27.08
N ARG A 215 13.34 -13.36 27.30
CA ARG A 215 12.53 -14.00 26.28
C ARG A 215 11.14 -14.24 26.86
N TYR A 216 10.12 -13.76 26.16
CA TYR A 216 8.75 -13.70 26.69
C TYR A 216 7.72 -13.73 25.58
N ASP A 217 6.52 -14.20 25.94
CA ASP A 217 5.37 -14.10 25.07
C ASP A 217 4.68 -12.74 25.21
N LYS A 218 4.47 -12.11 24.06
CA LYS A 218 3.72 -10.87 23.95
C LYS A 218 2.49 -11.07 23.07
N LYS A 219 1.33 -10.73 23.64
CA LYS A 219 0.08 -10.66 22.93
C LYS A 219 -0.15 -9.24 22.45
N ARG A 220 -0.43 -9.11 21.16
CA ARG A 220 -0.85 -7.87 20.51
C ARG A 220 -2.25 -8.03 19.99
N ARG A 221 -3.18 -7.28 20.50
CA ARG A 221 -4.52 -7.25 19.95
C ARG A 221 -4.93 -5.82 19.61
N GLY A 222 -5.77 -5.68 18.59
CA GLY A 222 -6.19 -4.34 18.21
C GLY A 222 -7.06 -4.30 16.98
N GLN A 223 -7.32 -3.06 16.60
CA GLN A 223 -8.08 -2.72 15.42
C GLN A 223 -7.45 -1.51 14.74
N GLU A 224 -7.45 -1.55 13.41
CA GLU A 224 -6.95 -0.48 12.57
C GLU A 224 -8.00 -0.13 11.52
N LEU A 225 -8.23 1.17 11.32
CA LEU A 225 -9.08 1.67 10.24
C LEU A 225 -8.22 2.54 9.33
N THR A 226 -7.99 2.06 8.12
CA THR A 226 -7.14 2.74 7.14
C THR A 226 -7.97 3.24 5.96
N PHE A 227 -7.88 4.52 5.69
CA PHE A 227 -8.36 5.12 4.45
C PHE A 227 -7.19 5.32 3.50
N SER A 228 -7.37 4.95 2.23
CA SER A 228 -6.36 5.23 1.21
C SER A 228 -6.98 5.85 -0.03
N ARG A 229 -6.27 6.80 -0.64
CA ARG A 229 -6.70 7.48 -1.86
C ARG A 229 -5.52 7.74 -2.77
N LYS A 230 -5.68 7.41 -4.04
CA LYS A 230 -4.75 7.84 -5.09
C LYS A 230 -4.90 9.34 -5.34
N THR A 231 -3.81 9.98 -5.71
CA THR A 231 -3.82 11.36 -6.20
C THR A 231 -4.05 11.40 -7.71
N ASN A 232 -4.00 12.59 -8.32
CA ASN A 232 -4.01 12.72 -9.79
C ASN A 232 -2.80 12.02 -10.45
N ASN A 233 -1.70 11.85 -9.72
CA ASN A 233 -0.60 10.99 -10.14
C ASN A 233 -0.91 9.55 -9.69
N GLU A 234 -1.10 8.64 -10.64
CA GLU A 234 -1.46 7.24 -10.39
C GLU A 234 -0.43 6.46 -9.53
N TYR A 235 0.81 6.93 -9.47
CA TYR A 235 1.87 6.36 -8.64
C TYR A 235 1.83 6.83 -7.18
N VAL A 236 1.02 7.85 -6.85
CA VAL A 236 1.00 8.46 -5.51
C VAL A 236 -0.30 8.15 -4.79
N SER A 237 -0.17 7.52 -3.63
CA SER A 237 -1.28 7.24 -2.71
C SER A 237 -1.05 7.90 -1.36
N ASN A 238 -2.10 8.46 -0.78
CA ASN A 238 -2.12 8.97 0.60
C ASN A 238 -2.92 8.02 1.48
N TYR A 239 -2.47 7.84 2.70
CA TYR A 239 -3.08 6.97 3.70
C TYR A 239 -3.36 7.74 4.98
N LEU A 240 -4.48 7.44 5.60
CA LEU A 240 -4.84 7.87 6.95
C LEU A 240 -5.22 6.60 7.72
N THR A 241 -4.52 6.32 8.83
CA THR A 241 -4.75 5.15 9.67
C THR A 241 -5.10 5.59 11.08
N LEU A 242 -6.21 5.10 11.60
CA LEU A 242 -6.57 5.17 13.01
C LEU A 242 -6.28 3.81 13.63
N LYS A 243 -5.54 3.79 14.73
CA LYS A 243 -5.07 2.55 15.35
C LYS A 243 -5.41 2.55 16.83
N ASN A 244 -5.96 1.42 17.29
CA ASN A 244 -6.14 1.10 18.70
C ASN A 244 -5.47 -0.25 18.94
N ARG A 245 -4.36 -0.27 19.67
CA ARG A 245 -3.49 -1.41 19.85
C ARG A 245 -3.17 -1.58 21.33
N ASP A 246 -3.32 -2.80 21.81
CA ASP A 246 -2.99 -3.22 23.18
C ASP A 246 -1.88 -4.28 23.10
N ASP A 247 -0.71 -3.97 23.66
CA ASP A 247 0.42 -4.88 23.83
C ASP A 247 0.41 -5.42 25.25
N ILE A 248 0.27 -6.74 25.41
CA ILE A 248 0.07 -7.41 26.70
C ILE A 248 1.21 -8.40 26.92
N TYR A 249 1.87 -8.30 28.07
CA TYR A 249 2.83 -9.30 28.54
C TYR A 249 2.09 -10.57 28.99
N LYS A 250 2.52 -11.74 28.50
CA LYS A 250 1.88 -13.03 28.82
C LYS A 250 2.68 -13.90 29.77
N GLY A 251 3.99 -13.71 29.85
CA GLY A 251 4.87 -14.46 30.73
C GLY A 251 6.24 -14.68 30.10
N ALA A 252 7.22 -15.07 30.92
CA ALA A 252 8.52 -15.49 30.43
C ALA A 252 8.43 -16.87 29.76
N VAL A 253 9.26 -17.07 28.74
CA VAL A 253 9.50 -18.38 28.14
C VAL A 253 10.36 -19.21 29.09
N ASP A 254 10.21 -20.53 29.03
CA ASP A 254 10.94 -21.47 29.91
C ASP A 254 12.45 -21.20 29.89
N GLY A 255 13.04 -21.19 31.09
CA GLY A 255 14.46 -20.89 31.30
C GLY A 255 14.79 -19.40 31.47
N TYR A 256 13.84 -18.49 31.27
CA TYR A 256 14.04 -17.06 31.50
C TYR A 256 13.32 -16.58 32.75
N SER A 257 13.93 -15.60 33.45
CA SER A 257 13.34 -15.02 34.65
C SER A 257 12.14 -14.14 34.30
N THR A 258 11.06 -14.29 35.08
CA THR A 258 9.95 -13.34 35.05
C THR A 258 10.33 -11.98 35.63
N GLN A 259 11.42 -11.92 36.41
CA GLN A 259 11.85 -10.70 37.13
C GLN A 259 12.23 -9.55 36.19
N TYR A 260 12.53 -9.81 34.92
CA TYR A 260 12.78 -8.75 33.95
C TYR A 260 11.64 -7.75 33.82
N TYR A 261 10.39 -8.18 34.04
CA TYR A 261 9.19 -7.33 33.98
C TYR A 261 8.42 -7.31 35.31
N GLU A 262 8.98 -7.85 36.39
CA GLU A 262 8.36 -7.83 37.70
C GLU A 262 8.48 -6.49 38.39
N ASP A 263 7.70 -6.31 39.45
CA ASP A 263 7.64 -5.07 40.22
C ASP A 263 8.93 -4.82 41.00
N SER A 264 9.56 -3.71 40.72
CA SER A 264 10.76 -3.23 41.39
C SER A 264 10.53 -1.99 42.23
N TRP A 265 9.27 -1.66 42.52
CA TRP A 265 8.92 -0.50 43.32
C TRP A 265 9.41 -0.66 44.75
N ASN A 266 10.34 0.19 45.16
CA ASN A 266 10.83 0.25 46.52
C ASN A 266 9.89 1.13 47.35
N LYS A 267 9.15 0.51 48.29
CA LYS A 267 8.17 1.17 49.14
C LYS A 267 8.81 2.12 50.17
N GLU A 268 10.05 1.84 50.55
CA GLU A 268 10.77 2.66 51.54
C GLU A 268 11.27 4.00 50.96
N THR A 269 11.74 3.96 49.72
CA THR A 269 12.24 5.15 49.02
C THR A 269 11.19 5.87 48.19
N GLY A 270 10.04 5.25 47.93
CA GLY A 270 9.01 5.77 47.04
C GLY A 270 9.49 5.92 45.58
N ARG A 271 10.46 5.14 45.19
CA ARG A 271 11.07 5.16 43.86
C ARG A 271 11.32 3.73 43.37
N TYR A 272 11.42 3.58 42.07
CA TYR A 272 11.96 2.37 41.48
C TYR A 272 13.45 2.27 41.84
N ASP A 273 13.88 1.12 42.34
CA ASP A 273 15.27 0.90 42.73
C ASP A 273 16.17 0.99 41.47
N SER A 274 17.27 1.74 41.56
CA SER A 274 18.14 2.04 40.42
C SER A 274 18.83 0.80 39.87
N LYS A 275 19.03 -0.25 40.64
CA LYS A 275 19.51 -1.53 40.13
C LYS A 275 18.49 -2.23 39.24
N TYR A 276 17.24 -1.83 39.30
CA TYR A 276 16.10 -2.28 38.49
C TYR A 276 15.67 -1.23 37.45
N ASP A 277 16.36 -0.11 37.29
CA ASP A 277 16.27 0.73 36.09
C ASP A 277 16.77 -0.04 34.83
N GLY A 278 17.33 -1.19 35.10
CA GLY A 278 17.51 -2.24 34.16
C GLY A 278 16.20 -2.79 33.61
N PRO A 279 16.23 -3.99 33.08
CA PRO A 279 15.11 -4.63 32.40
C PRO A 279 13.95 -5.01 33.31
N ASP A 280 14.13 -5.09 34.62
CA ASP A 280 13.19 -5.70 35.56
C ASP A 280 12.07 -4.76 36.05
N GLY A 281 10.88 -5.31 36.35
CA GLY A 281 9.88 -4.75 37.20
C GLY A 281 8.70 -4.06 36.54
N GLU A 282 7.78 -3.61 37.38
CA GLU A 282 6.53 -2.95 36.99
C GLU A 282 6.78 -1.71 36.13
N TYR A 283 7.84 -0.95 36.42
CA TYR A 283 8.20 0.24 35.66
C TYR A 283 8.48 -0.11 34.18
N ARG A 284 9.28 -1.14 33.92
CA ARG A 284 9.55 -1.57 32.54
C ARG A 284 8.35 -2.22 31.89
N ARG A 285 7.55 -2.96 32.66
CA ARG A 285 6.30 -3.51 32.17
C ARG A 285 5.35 -2.39 31.71
N LYS A 286 5.16 -1.36 32.53
CA LYS A 286 4.36 -0.17 32.18
C LYS A 286 4.94 0.63 31.01
N LYS A 287 6.27 0.64 30.83
CA LYS A 287 6.90 1.28 29.69
C LYS A 287 6.82 0.49 28.39
N ASN A 288 6.60 -0.80 28.45
CA ASN A 288 6.68 -1.67 27.29
C ASN A 288 5.33 -2.23 26.85
N PHE A 289 4.37 -2.34 27.77
CA PHE A 289 3.07 -2.95 27.53
C PHE A 289 1.96 -2.00 27.93
N GLY A 290 0.86 -2.04 27.20
CA GLY A 290 -0.28 -1.20 27.40
C GLY A 290 -0.94 -0.74 26.13
N LEU A 291 -1.92 0.13 26.27
CA LEU A 291 -2.78 0.60 25.22
C LEU A 291 -2.16 1.78 24.48
N THR A 292 -2.07 1.68 23.17
CA THR A 292 -1.69 2.78 22.26
C THR A 292 -2.88 3.13 21.37
N ARG A 293 -3.25 4.40 21.34
CA ARG A 293 -4.20 4.96 20.37
C ARG A 293 -3.50 6.01 19.54
N SER A 294 -3.48 5.81 18.23
CA SER A 294 -2.72 6.66 17.34
C SER A 294 -3.47 6.98 16.04
N ILE A 295 -3.04 8.07 15.43
CA ILE A 295 -3.37 8.47 14.08
C ILE A 295 -2.09 8.52 13.25
N GLY A 296 -2.10 7.87 12.11
CA GLY A 296 -0.98 7.85 11.18
C GLY A 296 -1.37 8.44 9.83
N VAL A 297 -0.47 9.19 9.24
CA VAL A 297 -0.57 9.64 7.85
C VAL A 297 0.63 9.13 7.08
N ALA A 298 0.39 8.64 5.87
CA ALA A 298 1.48 8.21 5.00
C ALA A 298 1.24 8.69 3.56
N ARG A 299 2.34 8.97 2.88
CA ARG A 299 2.36 9.22 1.45
C ARG A 299 3.33 8.27 0.80
N VAL A 300 2.83 7.51 -0.17
CA VAL A 300 3.60 6.49 -0.89
C VAL A 300 3.61 6.83 -2.36
N TYR A 301 4.80 6.93 -2.94
CA TYR A 301 5.04 6.90 -4.37
C TYR A 301 5.51 5.50 -4.74
N ASP A 302 4.87 4.83 -5.68
CA ASP A 302 5.22 3.48 -6.11
C ASP A 302 5.09 3.36 -7.63
N SER A 303 6.22 3.32 -8.34
CA SER A 303 6.31 3.14 -9.78
C SER A 303 7.02 1.84 -10.17
N ARG A 304 7.05 0.86 -9.25
CA ARG A 304 7.63 -0.45 -9.56
C ARG A 304 6.83 -1.16 -10.65
N ASP A 305 7.54 -1.83 -11.55
CA ASP A 305 6.94 -2.66 -12.61
C ASP A 305 6.16 -3.84 -12.04
N ASN A 306 6.68 -4.44 -10.97
CA ASN A 306 6.04 -5.51 -10.22
C ASN A 306 6.20 -5.26 -8.71
N ILE A 307 5.11 -5.39 -7.94
CA ILE A 307 5.14 -5.16 -6.48
C ILE A 307 5.80 -6.31 -5.70
N TYR A 308 5.79 -7.54 -6.25
CA TYR A 308 6.32 -8.74 -5.62
C TYR A 308 7.77 -9.02 -5.99
N ASP A 309 8.10 -8.88 -7.27
CA ASP A 309 9.45 -9.08 -7.81
C ASP A 309 9.80 -7.90 -8.73
N PRO A 310 10.18 -6.76 -8.15
CA PRO A 310 10.47 -5.55 -8.91
C PRO A 310 11.83 -5.62 -9.61
N HIS A 311 11.81 -5.30 -10.90
CA HIS A 311 13.00 -5.19 -11.72
C HIS A 311 13.35 -3.73 -12.02
N GLU A 312 12.36 -2.85 -12.07
CA GLU A 312 12.51 -1.44 -12.39
C GLU A 312 11.59 -0.57 -11.54
N GLY A 313 11.97 0.71 -11.39
CA GLY A 313 11.16 1.70 -10.73
C GLY A 313 11.58 1.98 -9.29
N LYS A 314 10.73 2.67 -8.55
CA LYS A 314 11.04 3.08 -7.18
C LYS A 314 9.80 3.09 -6.31
N ARG A 315 10.02 2.91 -5.01
CA ARG A 315 8.99 3.09 -3.98
C ARG A 315 9.53 3.97 -2.86
N ASN A 316 8.85 5.07 -2.59
CA ASN A 316 9.19 5.99 -1.51
C ASN A 316 7.98 6.10 -0.58
N ALA A 317 8.17 5.85 0.70
CA ALA A 317 7.14 5.99 1.70
C ALA A 317 7.58 6.96 2.80
N TYR A 318 6.72 7.90 3.13
CA TYR A 318 6.87 8.86 4.21
C TYR A 318 5.71 8.65 5.17
N THR A 319 6.01 8.40 6.44
CA THR A 319 4.98 8.12 7.44
C THR A 319 5.20 8.97 8.68
N ILE A 320 4.12 9.50 9.22
CA ILE A 320 4.06 10.18 10.51
C ILE A 320 2.96 9.51 11.31
N GLU A 321 3.25 9.07 12.51
CA GLU A 321 2.29 8.51 13.46
C GLU A 321 2.35 9.31 14.77
N TYR A 322 1.20 9.78 15.20
CA TYR A 322 1.02 10.45 16.50
C TYR A 322 0.18 9.53 17.41
N ALA A 323 0.74 9.12 18.53
CA ALA A 323 0.06 8.47 19.63
C ALA A 323 -0.12 9.47 20.77
N GLY A 324 -1.23 9.40 21.47
CA GLY A 324 -1.62 10.39 22.49
C GLY A 324 -3.12 10.66 22.49
N LEU A 325 -3.88 9.82 21.75
CA LEU A 325 -5.35 9.94 21.67
C LEU A 325 -6.04 9.18 22.82
N GLY A 326 -5.43 9.19 24.00
CA GLY A 326 -5.77 8.35 25.14
C GLY A 326 -5.11 6.97 25.06
N GLY A 327 -4.86 6.33 26.21
CA GLY A 327 -4.05 5.12 26.35
C GLY A 327 -2.84 5.41 27.24
N ASP A 328 -1.88 4.51 27.23
CA ASP A 328 -0.74 4.55 28.16
C ASP A 328 0.49 5.23 27.57
N PHE A 329 0.49 5.48 26.25
CA PHE A 329 1.65 5.99 25.52
C PHE A 329 1.33 7.24 24.74
N ASP A 330 2.34 8.14 24.69
CA ASP A 330 2.32 9.43 24.00
C ASP A 330 3.64 9.63 23.27
N PHE A 331 3.61 9.55 21.93
CA PHE A 331 4.81 9.71 21.09
C PHE A 331 4.44 10.17 19.68
N THR A 332 5.43 10.74 18.98
CA THR A 332 5.36 10.97 17.54
C THR A 332 6.48 10.22 16.86
N LYS A 333 6.14 9.42 15.84
CA LYS A 333 7.05 8.57 15.09
C LYS A 333 7.09 9.00 13.63
N TYR A 334 8.28 9.26 13.10
CA TYR A 334 8.55 9.62 11.72
C TYR A 334 9.35 8.52 11.06
N SER A 335 9.00 8.14 9.83
CA SER A 335 9.79 7.19 9.06
C SER A 335 9.80 7.51 7.58
N VAL A 336 10.92 7.19 6.96
CA VAL A 336 11.15 7.26 5.51
C VAL A 336 11.70 5.92 5.06
N ASP A 337 11.11 5.35 4.00
CA ASP A 337 11.61 4.16 3.32
C ASP A 337 11.72 4.49 1.84
N TYR A 338 12.93 4.41 1.31
CA TYR A 338 13.26 4.63 -0.10
C TYR A 338 13.77 3.33 -0.70
N ARG A 339 13.16 2.88 -1.81
CA ARG A 339 13.57 1.70 -2.57
C ARG A 339 13.71 2.06 -4.03
N TYR A 340 14.81 1.64 -4.64
CA TYR A 340 15.10 1.85 -6.05
C TYR A 340 15.54 0.54 -6.68
N TYR A 341 14.99 0.25 -7.86
CA TYR A 341 15.29 -0.96 -8.62
C TYR A 341 15.75 -0.55 -10.00
N TYR A 342 16.89 -1.07 -10.38
CA TYR A 342 17.52 -0.81 -11.67
C TYR A 342 17.82 -2.13 -12.37
N ARG A 343 17.19 -2.34 -13.52
CA ARG A 343 17.44 -3.50 -14.38
C ARG A 343 18.79 -3.36 -15.04
N GLN A 344 19.65 -4.35 -14.86
CA GLN A 344 20.95 -4.44 -15.49
C GLN A 344 20.97 -5.60 -16.49
N GLY A 345 21.02 -5.29 -17.80
CA GLY A 345 20.92 -6.30 -18.84
C GLY A 345 19.52 -6.90 -18.96
N ALA A 346 19.43 -8.18 -19.33
CA ALA A 346 18.14 -8.82 -19.61
C ALA A 346 17.34 -9.16 -18.34
N GLU A 347 18.00 -9.63 -17.27
CA GLU A 347 17.30 -10.23 -16.13
C GLU A 347 17.92 -9.90 -14.76
N ASN A 348 19.11 -9.26 -14.71
CA ASN A 348 19.73 -8.88 -13.45
C ASN A 348 19.15 -7.58 -12.92
N VAL A 349 19.14 -7.42 -11.59
CA VAL A 349 18.60 -6.25 -10.91
C VAL A 349 19.54 -5.76 -9.83
N ILE A 350 19.81 -4.46 -9.81
CA ILE A 350 20.40 -3.78 -8.65
C ILE A 350 19.25 -3.18 -7.85
N ALA A 351 19.10 -3.61 -6.60
CA ALA A 351 18.12 -3.05 -5.68
C ALA A 351 18.83 -2.30 -4.56
N VAL A 352 18.34 -1.09 -4.27
CA VAL A 352 18.85 -0.24 -3.19
C VAL A 352 17.70 0.10 -2.26
N GLN A 353 17.88 -0.09 -0.98
CA GLN A 353 16.94 0.36 0.05
C GLN A 353 17.65 1.28 1.04
N LEU A 354 17.05 2.41 1.35
CA LEU A 354 17.48 3.32 2.40
C LEU A 354 16.27 3.58 3.32
N GLY A 355 16.48 3.49 4.62
CA GLY A 355 15.45 3.73 5.62
C GLY A 355 15.99 4.60 6.74
N ALA A 356 15.17 5.54 7.20
CA ALA A 356 15.44 6.36 8.36
C ALA A 356 14.18 6.49 9.22
N GLY A 357 14.37 6.52 10.52
CA GLY A 357 13.29 6.69 11.47
C GLY A 357 13.71 7.46 12.70
N TYR A 358 12.78 8.22 13.26
CA TYR A 358 12.93 8.96 14.50
C TYR A 358 11.62 8.99 15.24
N ALA A 359 11.66 8.83 16.55
CA ALA A 359 10.50 9.00 17.41
C ALA A 359 10.87 9.83 18.64
N SER A 360 9.89 10.62 19.09
CA SER A 360 9.97 11.43 20.31
C SER A 360 8.78 11.12 21.22
N GLY A 361 8.93 11.34 22.51
CA GLY A 361 7.89 11.05 23.50
C GLY A 361 8.06 9.67 24.17
N ASN A 362 7.02 9.25 24.89
CA ASN A 362 7.00 7.99 25.64
C ASN A 362 6.55 6.84 24.73
N MET A 363 7.46 6.37 23.86
CA MET A 363 7.18 5.25 22.95
C MET A 363 7.57 3.92 23.63
N PRO A 364 6.66 2.93 23.66
CA PRO A 364 6.97 1.63 24.26
C PRO A 364 8.04 0.89 23.47
N LEU A 365 8.84 0.06 24.16
CA LEU A 365 9.91 -0.75 23.54
C LEU A 365 9.37 -1.62 22.40
N SER A 366 8.16 -2.16 22.56
CA SER A 366 7.48 -2.97 21.55
C SER A 366 7.16 -2.26 20.23
N GLN A 367 7.24 -0.90 20.20
CA GLN A 367 6.93 -0.09 19.02
C GLN A 367 8.14 0.72 18.52
N ARG A 368 9.30 0.59 19.17
CA ARG A 368 10.54 1.20 18.72
C ARG A 368 10.97 0.66 17.37
N PHE A 369 11.84 1.40 16.71
CA PHE A 369 12.50 0.88 15.52
C PHE A 369 13.40 -0.28 15.94
N SER A 370 13.39 -1.33 15.13
CA SER A 370 14.20 -2.53 15.34
C SER A 370 15.04 -2.85 14.12
N MET A 371 16.21 -3.42 14.38
CA MET A 371 17.16 -3.85 13.38
C MET A 371 17.71 -5.23 13.76
N GLY A 372 17.90 -6.06 12.78
CA GLY A 372 18.28 -7.46 12.89
C GLY A 372 17.28 -8.35 12.17
N GLY A 373 17.73 -9.52 11.74
CA GLY A 373 16.91 -10.48 11.01
C GLY A 373 16.90 -10.30 9.50
N SER A 374 16.23 -11.21 8.82
CA SER A 374 16.22 -11.36 7.36
C SER A 374 15.72 -10.13 6.60
N GLU A 375 14.85 -9.33 7.22
CA GLU A 375 14.17 -8.20 6.59
C GLU A 375 14.89 -6.85 6.76
N THR A 376 15.86 -6.78 7.69
CA THR A 376 16.46 -5.49 8.04
C THR A 376 17.99 -5.51 8.02
N LEU A 377 18.61 -6.43 8.72
CA LEU A 377 20.07 -6.57 8.85
C LEU A 377 20.42 -8.05 8.95
N ARG A 378 20.66 -8.68 7.82
CA ARG A 378 20.95 -10.12 7.73
C ARG A 378 22.26 -10.46 8.45
N GLY A 379 22.32 -11.63 9.10
CA GLY A 379 23.43 -12.06 9.92
C GLY A 379 23.33 -11.69 11.41
N TYR A 380 22.31 -10.94 11.80
CA TYR A 380 21.98 -10.62 13.18
C TYR A 380 20.63 -11.26 13.57
N LYS A 381 20.40 -11.48 14.88
CA LYS A 381 19.15 -11.99 15.41
C LYS A 381 17.99 -11.02 15.15
N ASP A 382 16.79 -11.55 15.06
CA ASP A 382 15.59 -10.73 14.85
C ASP A 382 15.42 -9.71 15.97
N ASP A 383 15.15 -8.45 15.58
CA ASP A 383 14.94 -7.32 16.51
C ASP A 383 16.08 -7.09 17.53
N GLN A 384 17.32 -7.51 17.21
CA GLN A 384 18.47 -7.44 18.11
C GLN A 384 18.77 -6.01 18.59
N PHE A 385 18.65 -5.02 17.72
CA PHE A 385 18.90 -3.60 18.05
C PHE A 385 17.58 -2.84 18.03
N LYS A 386 17.25 -2.18 19.13
CA LYS A 386 16.02 -1.40 19.27
C LYS A 386 16.33 0.03 19.69
N GLY A 387 15.55 0.99 19.18
CA GLY A 387 15.72 2.38 19.55
C GLY A 387 14.64 3.30 19.05
N ASN A 388 14.67 4.54 19.52
CA ASN A 388 13.77 5.59 19.01
C ASN A 388 14.28 6.25 17.71
N SER A 389 15.49 5.91 17.31
CA SER A 389 16.12 6.35 16.06
C SER A 389 16.64 5.16 15.28
N MET A 390 16.61 5.23 13.97
CA MET A 390 17.07 4.15 13.08
C MET A 390 17.61 4.73 11.78
N LEU A 391 18.68 4.10 11.30
CA LEU A 391 19.18 4.29 9.94
C LEU A 391 19.53 2.91 9.35
N LYS A 392 19.10 2.64 8.12
CA LYS A 392 19.43 1.41 7.39
C LYS A 392 19.71 1.66 5.93
N GLY A 393 20.60 0.84 5.37
CA GLY A 393 20.89 0.79 3.95
C GLY A 393 21.14 -0.64 3.50
N THR A 394 20.54 -1.04 2.39
CA THR A 394 20.74 -2.34 1.75
C THR A 394 21.04 -2.13 0.29
N VAL A 395 22.03 -2.83 -0.23
CA VAL A 395 22.30 -2.94 -1.66
C VAL A 395 22.29 -4.41 -2.02
N GLU A 396 21.52 -4.77 -3.03
CA GLU A 396 21.42 -6.15 -3.53
C GLU A 396 21.72 -6.20 -5.01
N TYR A 397 22.45 -7.21 -5.41
CA TYR A 397 22.56 -7.64 -6.80
C TYR A 397 21.84 -8.96 -6.95
N ARG A 398 20.74 -8.93 -7.69
CA ARG A 398 19.86 -10.07 -7.93
C ARG A 398 20.11 -10.62 -9.31
N MET A 399 20.29 -11.96 -9.41
CA MET A 399 20.55 -12.65 -10.67
C MET A 399 19.72 -13.94 -10.75
N PRO A 400 19.09 -14.24 -11.87
CA PRO A 400 18.45 -15.54 -12.04
C PRO A 400 19.51 -16.63 -12.13
N ILE A 401 19.32 -17.73 -11.39
CA ILE A 401 20.19 -18.91 -11.47
C ILE A 401 19.55 -19.94 -12.40
N VAL A 402 18.29 -20.29 -12.12
CA VAL A 402 17.44 -21.14 -12.95
C VAL A 402 16.00 -20.63 -12.85
N LYS A 403 15.11 -21.15 -13.70
CA LYS A 403 13.69 -20.77 -13.68
C LYS A 403 13.12 -20.87 -12.26
N LYS A 404 12.61 -19.78 -11.73
CA LYS A 404 12.04 -19.61 -10.37
C LYS A 404 13.07 -19.64 -9.22
N VAL A 405 14.36 -19.62 -9.50
CA VAL A 405 15.40 -19.51 -8.46
C VAL A 405 16.27 -18.30 -8.76
N GLN A 406 16.33 -17.38 -7.80
CA GLN A 406 17.13 -16.17 -7.89
C GLN A 406 18.28 -16.24 -6.88
N GLY A 407 19.49 -15.88 -7.32
CA GLY A 407 20.63 -15.64 -6.47
C GLY A 407 20.70 -14.17 -6.07
N VAL A 408 21.09 -13.89 -4.84
CA VAL A 408 21.23 -12.52 -4.32
C VAL A 408 22.57 -12.36 -3.63
N LEU A 409 23.38 -11.42 -4.09
CA LEU A 409 24.52 -10.89 -3.36
C LEU A 409 24.10 -9.58 -2.70
N PHE A 410 24.41 -9.39 -1.43
CA PHE A 410 23.93 -8.23 -0.71
C PHE A 410 24.97 -7.67 0.28
N VAL A 411 24.78 -6.38 0.59
CA VAL A 411 25.42 -5.67 1.69
C VAL A 411 24.34 -4.94 2.46
N ASP A 412 24.24 -5.26 3.75
CA ASP A 412 23.35 -4.58 4.68
C ASP A 412 24.19 -3.75 5.66
N SER A 413 23.74 -2.57 5.98
CA SER A 413 24.29 -1.68 6.99
C SER A 413 23.18 -0.97 7.72
N GLY A 414 23.26 -0.87 9.02
CA GLY A 414 22.25 -0.15 9.79
C GLY A 414 22.37 -0.34 11.28
N TYR A 415 21.65 0.51 12.00
CA TYR A 415 21.57 0.45 13.45
C TYR A 415 20.30 1.14 13.95
N ALA A 416 19.77 0.68 15.08
CA ALA A 416 18.75 1.36 15.84
C ALA A 416 19.31 1.75 17.22
N TRP A 417 19.06 2.99 17.64
CA TRP A 417 19.63 3.52 18.89
C TRP A 417 18.63 4.39 19.63
N GLU A 418 18.85 4.50 20.95
CA GLU A 418 18.18 5.50 21.76
C GLU A 418 18.82 6.86 21.50
N LYS A 419 17.99 7.88 21.36
CA LYS A 419 18.49 9.25 21.44
C LYS A 419 19.13 9.42 22.83
N VAL A 420 20.43 9.64 22.88
CA VAL A 420 21.06 10.16 24.08
C VAL A 420 20.49 11.57 24.23
N ASP A 421 19.70 11.83 25.25
CA ASP A 421 19.37 13.18 25.66
C ASP A 421 20.72 13.84 26.04
N ILE A 422 21.27 14.57 25.11
CA ILE A 422 22.38 15.49 25.38
C ILE A 422 21.71 16.62 26.17
N ASP A 423 21.82 16.50 27.47
CA ASP A 423 21.40 17.56 28.39
C ASP A 423 22.31 18.75 28.08
N ALA A 424 21.80 19.69 27.29
CA ALA A 424 22.57 20.84 26.81
C ALA A 424 23.07 21.69 27.98
N GLU A 425 22.41 21.63 29.13
CA GLU A 425 22.86 22.30 30.36
C GLU A 425 24.11 21.63 30.96
N LYS A 426 24.32 20.33 30.76
CA LYS A 426 25.56 19.66 31.22
C LYS A 426 26.77 19.88 30.33
N LEU A 427 26.57 20.31 29.09
CA LEU A 427 27.66 20.64 28.15
C LEU A 427 28.18 22.06 28.32
N ILE A 428 27.41 22.97 28.93
CA ILE A 428 27.78 24.38 29.11
C ILE A 428 28.34 24.64 30.54
N GLY A 429 28.24 23.65 31.41
CA GLY A 429 28.63 23.77 32.84
C GLY A 429 29.97 23.14 33.23
N ARG A 430 30.93 23.04 32.28
CA ARG A 430 32.33 22.70 32.63
C ARG A 430 33.28 23.61 31.90
#